data_3cde5a3abff44b8a03fb7b67f4ffc3ac
#
_entry.id   3cde5a3abff44b8a03fb7b67f4ffc3ac
#
_cell.length_a   1.000
_cell.length_b   1.000
_cell.length_c   1.000
_cell.angle_alpha   90.00
_cell.angle_beta   90.00
_cell.angle_gamma   90.00
#
_symmetry.space_group_name_H-M   'P 1'
#
loop_
_entity.id
_entity.type
_entity.pdbx_description
1 polymer ?
#
loop_
_entity_poly.entity_id
_entity_poly.type
_entity_poly.pdbx_seq_one_letter_code
_entity_poly.pdbx_strand_id
1 'polypeptide(L)'
;MERRKQQRAGQRAGYSLHDGKGFGVVGSTLKNLATPLLCAGLLVSGLAQAQTGNAAPVLPDRSNRLGWQACQALGADASAQLACFRSWAASQQAADTPPASLTTAPANPDTGLPAAQVLLLPAMATEAPDGKKVGCRNTSYSELSRFWELQRGTDCDTFGLRAYRPISLMWTGSDSVNNTPSSPSVGHTVTTPFNYKRNETKLQLSVRTKVAKGLFASGNDDEDGSDSVWIGYTQQSYWQLFNSGVSRPFRTTDHEPEVVYIYPHRIDLAGGWKYRLSGLGLVHQSNGQSLPLSRSWNRVYLMGAAEKELSGEGRLEVQARVWQRLHESSGNDDNPDIANYIGRAELAGLWQINRTHSLGLTLRHSLRSDARGSAKLEWMKASTSIADSASLRYHVQLFSGYGDSLIDYNRKRNVLSVGLSLVGW
;
A
#
# COMPACT_ATOMS: atom_id res chain seq x y z
N MET A 1 -53.88 -43.24 24.99
CA MET A 1 -55.03 -42.26 24.96
C MET A 1 -54.62 -41.22 23.94
N GLU A 2 -54.98 -41.43 22.71
CA GLU A 2 -56.20 -41.10 21.95
C GLU A 2 -56.31 -39.61 21.72
N ARG A 3 -56.11 -39.26 20.45
CA ARG A 3 -56.99 -38.83 19.32
C ARG A 3 -57.30 -37.33 19.41
N ARG A 4 -57.39 -36.53 18.37
CA ARG A 4 -57.84 -36.55 16.96
C ARG A 4 -57.47 -35.21 16.30
N LYS A 5 -56.94 -35.15 15.11
CA LYS A 5 -57.52 -35.01 13.75
C LYS A 5 -58.66 -34.00 13.60
N GLN A 6 -58.46 -33.00 12.69
CA GLN A 6 -59.25 -32.64 11.51
C GLN A 6 -58.78 -31.27 10.97
N GLN A 7 -58.27 -31.09 9.80
CA GLN A 7 -58.79 -31.11 8.44
C GLN A 7 -60.01 -30.18 8.18
N ARG A 8 -59.78 -29.16 7.32
CA ARG A 8 -60.59 -28.67 6.17
C ARG A 8 -59.90 -27.39 5.62
N ALA A 9 -59.46 -27.29 4.43
CA ALA A 9 -60.02 -27.40 3.08
C ALA A 9 -60.90 -26.20 2.69
N GLY A 10 -60.47 -25.41 1.69
CA GLY A 10 -61.28 -24.97 0.56
C GLY A 10 -61.67 -23.48 0.59
N GLN A 11 -61.26 -22.64 -0.31
CA GLN A 11 -61.97 -22.40 -1.58
C GLN A 11 -61.40 -21.19 -2.34
N ARG A 12 -61.43 -21.30 -3.62
CA ARG A 12 -61.12 -20.33 -4.69
C ARG A 12 -62.25 -19.33 -4.90
N ALA A 13 -61.92 -18.10 -5.32
CA ALA A 13 -62.61 -17.25 -6.30
C ALA A 13 -61.68 -16.06 -6.55
N GLY A 14 -61.23 -15.61 -7.69
CA GLY A 14 -61.71 -15.62 -9.03
C GLY A 14 -62.63 -14.42 -9.33
N TYR A 15 -62.08 -13.30 -9.94
CA TYR A 15 -62.72 -12.33 -10.83
C TYR A 15 -61.72 -11.23 -11.11
N SER A 16 -61.20 -11.02 -12.29
CA SER A 16 -61.67 -10.54 -13.61
C SER A 16 -61.88 -9.01 -13.66
N LEU A 17 -60.95 -8.38 -14.44
CA LEU A 17 -61.09 -7.30 -15.42
C LEU A 17 -61.96 -6.07 -15.12
N HIS A 18 -61.36 -4.85 -15.18
CA HIS A 18 -61.72 -3.83 -16.17
C HIS A 18 -60.77 -2.63 -16.19
N ASP A 19 -60.28 -2.35 -17.38
CA ASP A 19 -60.11 -1.07 -18.08
C ASP A 19 -59.87 0.24 -17.31
N GLY A 20 -58.79 0.97 -17.58
CA GLY A 20 -58.67 1.81 -18.72
C GLY A 20 -58.32 3.24 -18.38
N LYS A 21 -57.34 3.81 -19.11
CA LYS A 21 -56.94 5.20 -19.36
C LYS A 21 -55.58 5.51 -18.69
N GLY A 22 -54.45 5.59 -19.36
CA GLY A 22 -54.12 6.38 -20.54
C GLY A 22 -53.67 7.77 -20.14
N PHE A 23 -52.35 7.99 -19.83
CA PHE A 23 -51.74 9.30 -19.95
C PHE A 23 -50.26 9.18 -20.39
N GLY A 24 -49.99 9.84 -21.41
CA GLY A 24 -48.94 10.40 -22.21
C GLY A 24 -47.48 9.99 -21.88
N VAL A 25 -46.92 9.38 -22.86
CA VAL A 25 -45.50 9.25 -23.14
C VAL A 25 -44.92 10.63 -23.48
N VAL A 26 -43.97 11.11 -22.69
CA VAL A 26 -42.98 12.09 -23.17
C VAL A 26 -41.62 11.40 -23.20
N GLY A 27 -41.30 10.90 -24.38
CA GLY A 27 -39.96 10.42 -24.69
C GLY A 27 -39.01 11.59 -24.81
N SER A 28 -37.93 11.57 -24.03
CA SER A 28 -36.73 12.30 -24.37
C SER A 28 -35.58 11.30 -24.52
N THR A 29 -35.29 11.03 -25.77
CA THR A 29 -34.09 10.38 -26.27
C THR A 29 -32.86 11.17 -25.86
N LEU A 30 -32.08 10.65 -24.94
CA LEU A 30 -30.67 11.03 -24.75
C LEU A 30 -29.82 10.06 -25.59
N LYS A 31 -29.47 10.54 -26.77
CA LYS A 31 -28.47 9.91 -27.63
C LYS A 31 -27.08 10.00 -27.02
N ASN A 32 -26.42 8.87 -27.00
CA ASN A 32 -25.00 8.59 -27.03
C ASN A 32 -24.06 9.80 -27.15
N LEU A 33 -23.23 9.98 -26.13
CA LEU A 33 -21.93 10.65 -26.25
C LEU A 33 -20.89 9.73 -25.57
N ALA A 34 -20.45 8.74 -26.35
CA ALA A 34 -19.22 8.03 -26.10
C ALA A 34 -18.12 8.77 -26.85
N THR A 35 -17.26 9.46 -26.14
CA THR A 35 -16.02 10.00 -26.71
C THR A 35 -14.86 9.18 -26.13
N PRO A 36 -14.06 8.49 -26.96
CA PRO A 36 -12.90 7.78 -26.50
C PRO A 36 -11.76 8.78 -26.24
N LEU A 37 -11.18 8.75 -25.03
CA LEU A 37 -9.89 9.36 -24.76
C LEU A 37 -8.80 8.58 -25.51
N LEU A 38 -8.34 9.17 -26.60
CA LEU A 38 -7.13 8.75 -27.31
C LEU A 38 -5.91 9.07 -26.46
N CYS A 39 -5.17 8.05 -26.03
CA CYS A 39 -3.77 8.19 -25.66
C CYS A 39 -2.95 8.43 -26.92
N ALA A 40 -2.51 9.66 -27.13
CA ALA A 40 -1.56 10.02 -28.17
C ALA A 40 -0.15 9.54 -27.77
N GLY A 41 0.27 8.41 -28.32
CA GLY A 41 1.68 8.01 -28.36
C GLY A 41 2.40 8.78 -29.46
N LEU A 42 3.29 9.67 -29.12
CA LEU A 42 4.22 10.34 -30.05
C LEU A 42 5.40 9.38 -30.35
N LEU A 43 5.31 8.72 -31.50
CA LEU A 43 6.46 8.12 -32.17
C LEU A 43 7.13 9.21 -33.02
N VAL A 44 8.29 9.68 -32.61
CA VAL A 44 9.19 10.50 -33.43
C VAL A 44 10.15 9.56 -34.13
N SER A 45 9.90 9.33 -35.42
CA SER A 45 10.84 8.68 -36.33
C SER A 45 11.81 9.73 -36.87
N GLY A 46 13.03 9.75 -36.35
CA GLY A 46 14.12 10.56 -36.89
C GLY A 46 15.02 9.74 -37.80
N LEU A 47 15.01 10.01 -39.08
CA LEU A 47 15.98 9.55 -40.07
C LEU A 47 17.34 10.20 -39.80
N ALA A 48 18.34 9.41 -39.46
CA ALA A 48 19.74 9.86 -39.37
C ALA A 48 20.45 9.56 -40.68
N GLN A 49 20.91 10.61 -41.35
CA GLN A 49 21.84 10.54 -42.45
C GLN A 49 23.28 10.33 -41.94
N ALA A 50 23.97 9.35 -42.49
CA ALA A 50 25.37 9.09 -42.24
C ALA A 50 26.23 10.16 -42.92
N GLN A 51 27.06 10.85 -42.14
CA GLN A 51 28.23 11.58 -42.65
C GLN A 51 29.50 10.97 -42.05
N THR A 52 30.38 10.49 -42.96
CA THR A 52 31.71 10.04 -42.67
C THR A 52 32.62 11.24 -42.49
N GLY A 53 33.28 11.31 -41.33
CA GLY A 53 34.31 12.30 -41.05
C GLY A 53 35.19 11.83 -39.90
N ASN A 54 36.45 11.45 -40.21
CA ASN A 54 37.48 11.14 -39.23
C ASN A 54 37.83 12.38 -38.41
N ALA A 55 37.50 12.36 -37.11
CA ALA A 55 38.05 13.28 -36.12
C ALA A 55 38.48 12.49 -34.89
N ALA A 56 39.68 12.81 -34.38
CA ALA A 56 40.27 12.22 -33.18
C ALA A 56 39.32 12.35 -31.95
N PRO A 57 39.37 11.41 -30.99
CA PRO A 57 38.45 11.43 -29.85
C PRO A 57 38.76 12.62 -28.95
N VAL A 58 37.84 13.59 -28.92
CA VAL A 58 37.81 14.66 -27.91
C VAL A 58 37.26 14.06 -26.63
N LEU A 59 38.03 14.12 -25.54
CA LEU A 59 37.58 13.73 -24.21
C LEU A 59 36.39 14.60 -23.80
N PRO A 60 35.28 14.04 -23.37
CA PRO A 60 34.06 14.80 -22.99
C PRO A 60 34.29 15.56 -21.69
N ASP A 61 33.81 16.78 -21.69
CA ASP A 61 33.74 17.72 -20.58
C ASP A 61 33.04 17.12 -19.35
N ARG A 62 33.53 17.41 -18.14
CA ARG A 62 33.13 16.87 -16.84
C ARG A 62 31.72 17.26 -16.38
N SER A 63 30.91 17.94 -17.20
CA SER A 63 29.58 18.42 -16.84
C SER A 63 28.40 17.51 -17.26
N ASN A 64 28.67 16.39 -17.96
CA ASN A 64 27.60 15.58 -18.55
C ASN A 64 27.31 14.31 -17.72
N ARG A 65 26.19 14.30 -16.98
CA ARG A 65 25.70 13.20 -16.12
C ARG A 65 25.22 11.94 -16.88
N LEU A 66 25.56 11.76 -18.13
CA LEU A 66 25.15 10.64 -18.98
C LEU A 66 26.28 9.63 -19.27
N GLY A 67 27.28 9.54 -18.43
CA GLY A 67 28.50 8.74 -18.68
C GLY A 67 28.27 7.25 -19.01
N TRP A 68 27.34 6.56 -18.41
CA TRP A 68 27.08 5.13 -18.69
C TRP A 68 26.40 4.89 -20.05
N GLN A 69 25.63 5.85 -20.54
CA GLN A 69 24.95 5.78 -21.85
C GLN A 69 25.97 5.88 -23.00
N ALA A 70 27.07 6.63 -22.79
CA ALA A 70 28.19 6.67 -23.74
C ALA A 70 28.88 5.30 -23.88
N CYS A 71 28.90 4.50 -22.81
CA CYS A 71 29.43 3.14 -22.87
C CYS A 71 28.54 2.19 -23.66
N GLN A 72 27.23 2.37 -23.64
CA GLN A 72 26.31 1.59 -24.49
C GLN A 72 26.45 1.91 -25.98
N ALA A 73 26.80 3.15 -26.30
CA ALA A 73 26.96 3.61 -27.69
C ALA A 73 28.19 2.99 -28.40
N LEU A 74 29.10 2.31 -27.68
CA LEU A 74 30.26 1.64 -28.23
C LEU A 74 29.94 0.33 -29.02
N GLY A 75 28.66 -0.02 -29.18
CA GLY A 75 28.18 -1.01 -30.14
C GLY A 75 28.74 -2.43 -29.97
N ALA A 76 29.39 -3.00 -31.01
CA ALA A 76 29.72 -4.42 -31.11
C ALA A 76 30.99 -4.88 -30.37
N ASP A 77 31.80 -3.97 -29.78
CA ASP A 77 33.00 -4.34 -29.04
C ASP A 77 32.74 -4.46 -27.53
N ALA A 78 32.47 -5.69 -27.11
CA ALA A 78 32.19 -6.02 -25.71
C ALA A 78 33.34 -5.69 -24.76
N SER A 79 34.60 -5.71 -25.25
CA SER A 79 35.77 -5.41 -24.45
C SER A 79 35.91 -3.90 -24.18
N ALA A 80 35.64 -3.09 -25.19
CA ALA A 80 35.61 -1.63 -25.08
C ALA A 80 34.47 -1.16 -24.20
N GLN A 81 33.28 -1.77 -24.34
CA GLN A 81 32.15 -1.50 -23.46
C GLN A 81 32.45 -1.79 -21.98
N LEU A 82 33.01 -2.95 -21.69
CA LEU A 82 33.37 -3.35 -20.33
C LEU A 82 34.40 -2.43 -19.70
N ALA A 83 35.42 -2.03 -20.48
CA ALA A 83 36.44 -1.07 -20.03
C ALA A 83 35.82 0.30 -19.71
N CYS A 84 34.92 0.78 -20.56
CA CYS A 84 34.18 2.03 -20.36
C CYS A 84 33.34 2.00 -19.08
N PHE A 85 32.54 0.93 -18.86
CA PHE A 85 31.73 0.78 -17.65
C PHE A 85 32.59 0.70 -16.38
N ARG A 86 33.72 0.03 -16.42
CA ARG A 86 34.66 -0.02 -15.28
C ARG A 86 35.23 1.36 -14.96
N SER A 87 35.63 2.14 -15.98
CA SER A 87 36.11 3.51 -15.81
C SER A 87 35.02 4.43 -15.24
N TRP A 88 33.83 4.32 -15.77
CA TRP A 88 32.67 5.06 -15.23
C TRP A 88 32.38 4.71 -13.77
N ALA A 89 32.35 3.43 -13.41
CA ALA A 89 32.11 2.98 -12.03
C ALA A 89 33.20 3.46 -11.06
N ALA A 90 34.47 3.43 -11.48
CA ALA A 90 35.59 3.96 -10.69
C ALA A 90 35.48 5.49 -10.47
N SER A 91 35.01 6.23 -11.48
CA SER A 91 34.76 7.68 -11.33
C SER A 91 33.64 8.03 -10.35
N GLN A 92 32.64 7.15 -10.20
CA GLN A 92 31.58 7.33 -9.19
C GLN A 92 32.11 7.09 -7.77
N GLN A 93 32.94 6.08 -7.57
CA GLN A 93 33.58 5.80 -6.28
C GLN A 93 34.53 6.91 -5.81
N ALA A 94 35.21 7.58 -6.74
CA ALA A 94 36.10 8.71 -6.42
C ALA A 94 35.37 9.99 -6.03
N ALA A 95 34.09 10.13 -6.45
CA ALA A 95 33.23 11.29 -6.12
C ALA A 95 32.63 11.19 -4.71
N ASP A 96 32.56 9.99 -4.12
CA ASP A 96 31.95 9.74 -2.81
C ASP A 96 32.97 9.75 -1.65
N THR A 97 34.24 10.12 -1.88
CA THR A 97 35.25 10.17 -0.82
C THR A 97 35.25 11.57 -0.18
N PRO A 98 34.86 11.74 1.08
CA PRO A 98 35.00 13.00 1.79
C PRO A 98 36.48 13.31 2.05
N PRO A 99 36.89 14.58 2.12
CA PRO A 99 38.29 14.93 2.41
C PRO A 99 38.68 14.43 3.79
N ALA A 100 39.76 13.68 3.88
CA ALA A 100 40.31 13.09 5.08
C ALA A 100 40.74 14.18 6.07
N SER A 101 40.15 14.21 7.24
CA SER A 101 40.72 14.82 8.44
C SER A 101 41.34 13.73 9.29
N LEU A 102 42.66 13.82 9.42
CA LEU A 102 43.50 12.94 10.18
C LEU A 102 43.29 13.06 11.68
N THR A 103 42.99 11.95 12.36
CA THR A 103 43.48 11.68 13.71
C THR A 103 43.70 10.17 13.85
N THR A 104 44.95 9.81 14.06
CA THR A 104 45.42 8.46 14.27
C THR A 104 45.21 8.01 15.71
N ALA A 105 44.69 6.77 15.89
CA ALA A 105 44.92 5.96 17.08
C ALA A 105 45.05 4.48 16.69
N PRO A 106 45.85 3.66 17.41
CA PRO A 106 46.53 2.49 16.85
C PRO A 106 45.66 1.24 16.79
N ALA A 107 45.93 0.42 15.79
CA ALA A 107 45.35 -0.87 15.52
C ALA A 107 45.73 -1.94 16.53
N ASN A 108 44.79 -2.83 16.86
CA ASN A 108 45.06 -4.12 17.47
C ASN A 108 44.65 -5.23 16.48
N PRO A 109 45.51 -6.21 16.19
CA PRO A 109 45.19 -7.27 15.25
C PRO A 109 44.65 -8.48 16.00
N ASP A 110 43.49 -8.96 15.63
CA ASP A 110 43.10 -10.36 15.48
C ASP A 110 41.59 -10.51 15.39
N THR A 111 41.16 -11.07 14.33
CA THR A 111 40.10 -12.04 14.06
C THR A 111 39.43 -11.74 12.70
N GLY A 112 39.86 -12.50 11.70
CA GLY A 112 39.25 -12.46 10.38
C GLY A 112 37.88 -13.15 10.31
N LEU A 113 36.89 -12.37 9.98
CA LEU A 113 35.64 -12.79 9.28
C LEU A 113 35.18 -11.60 8.43
N PRO A 114 34.78 -11.78 7.17
CA PRO A 114 34.30 -10.67 6.36
C PRO A 114 32.98 -10.18 6.89
N ALA A 115 32.94 -8.94 7.37
CA ALA A 115 31.73 -8.26 7.75
C ALA A 115 30.85 -8.09 6.52
N ALA A 116 29.64 -8.67 6.55
CA ALA A 116 28.58 -8.34 5.63
C ALA A 116 28.31 -6.84 5.73
N GLN A 117 28.62 -6.09 4.69
CA GLN A 117 28.23 -4.69 4.59
C GLN A 117 26.72 -4.62 4.45
N VAL A 118 26.05 -4.38 5.57
CA VAL A 118 24.66 -3.94 5.57
C VAL A 118 24.66 -2.56 4.93
N LEU A 119 24.02 -2.45 3.76
CA LEU A 119 23.79 -1.17 3.11
C LEU A 119 22.81 -0.37 3.99
N LEU A 120 23.35 0.41 4.92
CA LEU A 120 22.60 1.43 5.63
C LEU A 120 22.36 2.56 4.64
N LEU A 121 21.15 2.64 4.09
CA LEU A 121 20.66 3.84 3.43
C LEU A 121 20.79 4.99 4.43
N PRO A 122 21.46 6.09 4.09
CA PRO A 122 21.58 7.22 5.00
C PRO A 122 20.19 7.77 5.28
N ALA A 123 19.78 7.77 6.54
CA ALA A 123 18.65 8.53 7.00
C ALA A 123 18.98 10.01 6.79
N MET A 124 18.40 10.64 5.77
CA MET A 124 18.49 12.09 5.59
C MET A 124 17.66 12.76 6.69
N ALA A 125 18.28 12.94 7.85
CA ALA A 125 17.76 13.78 8.91
C ALA A 125 18.23 15.22 8.62
N THR A 126 17.38 16.03 8.02
CA THR A 126 17.51 17.49 8.09
C THR A 126 17.02 17.93 9.47
N GLU A 127 17.91 17.98 10.44
CA GLU A 127 17.66 18.73 11.66
C GLU A 127 17.88 20.23 11.36
N ALA A 128 16.91 21.05 11.78
CA ALA A 128 17.09 22.49 11.77
C ALA A 128 18.21 22.88 12.76
N PRO A 129 18.96 23.98 12.55
CA PRO A 129 20.10 24.37 13.38
C PRO A 129 19.78 24.57 14.86
N ASP A 130 18.53 24.71 15.23
CA ASP A 130 18.01 24.93 16.59
C ASP A 130 17.35 23.70 17.23
N GLY A 131 17.53 22.49 16.66
CA GLY A 131 16.99 21.23 17.18
C GLY A 131 15.47 21.11 17.12
N LYS A 132 14.77 22.08 16.48
CA LYS A 132 13.33 22.07 16.33
C LYS A 132 12.94 21.15 15.19
N LYS A 133 12.13 20.11 15.46
CA LYS A 133 11.59 19.25 14.42
C LYS A 133 10.68 20.06 13.50
N VAL A 134 10.95 20.06 12.19
CA VAL A 134 10.21 20.81 11.17
C VAL A 134 9.52 19.84 10.20
N GLY A 135 8.55 20.35 9.45
CA GLY A 135 7.82 19.59 8.45
C GLY A 135 7.02 18.41 9.06
N CYS A 136 6.96 17.30 8.35
CA CYS A 136 6.19 16.11 8.78
C CYS A 136 6.68 15.49 10.09
N ARG A 137 7.82 15.91 10.63
CA ARG A 137 8.34 15.52 11.96
C ARG A 137 7.93 16.47 13.09
N ASN A 138 7.26 17.57 12.78
CA ASN A 138 6.83 18.52 13.78
C ASN A 138 5.70 17.98 14.65
N THR A 139 6.03 17.58 15.88
CA THR A 139 5.11 16.95 16.84
C THR A 139 4.07 17.91 17.43
N SER A 140 4.10 19.22 17.11
CA SER A 140 3.02 20.14 17.46
C SER A 140 1.75 19.92 16.64
N TYR A 141 1.86 19.24 15.51
CA TYR A 141 0.74 18.85 14.66
C TYR A 141 0.29 17.43 14.95
N SER A 142 -0.96 17.13 14.61
CA SER A 142 -1.53 15.79 14.76
C SER A 142 -0.79 14.76 13.89
N GLU A 143 -0.87 13.48 14.29
CA GLU A 143 -0.28 12.39 13.52
C GLU A 143 -0.91 12.29 12.12
N LEU A 144 -2.24 12.40 12.03
CA LEU A 144 -2.95 12.40 10.75
C LEU A 144 -2.51 13.56 9.83
N SER A 145 -2.33 14.78 10.41
CA SER A 145 -1.86 15.93 9.64
C SER A 145 -0.41 15.77 9.18
N ARG A 146 0.47 15.23 10.03
CA ARG A 146 1.87 14.95 9.66
C ARG A 146 1.98 13.80 8.67
N PHE A 147 1.12 12.80 8.82
CA PHE A 147 1.10 11.64 7.94
C PHE A 147 0.79 12.06 6.50
N TRP A 148 -0.28 12.80 6.26
CA TRP A 148 -0.70 13.22 4.91
C TRP A 148 -0.21 14.62 4.52
N GLU A 149 0.57 15.27 5.42
CA GLU A 149 1.10 16.61 5.20
C GLU A 149 -0.01 17.63 4.86
N LEU A 150 -1.07 17.62 5.70
CA LEU A 150 -2.31 18.38 5.48
C LEU A 150 -2.20 19.87 5.82
N GLN A 151 -1.10 20.31 6.42
CA GLN A 151 -0.86 21.68 6.83
C GLN A 151 0.53 22.12 6.41
N ARG A 152 0.73 23.41 6.12
CA ARG A 152 2.01 23.94 5.64
C ARG A 152 3.19 23.57 6.56
N GLY A 153 2.99 23.64 7.88
CA GLY A 153 4.01 23.27 8.86
C GLY A 153 4.31 21.76 8.95
N THR A 154 3.61 20.93 8.18
CA THR A 154 3.83 19.48 8.12
C THR A 154 4.44 19.00 6.80
N ASP A 155 4.74 19.90 5.87
CA ASP A 155 5.32 19.56 4.55
C ASP A 155 6.78 19.05 4.70
N CYS A 156 7.08 17.92 4.08
CA CYS A 156 8.40 17.27 4.05
C CYS A 156 8.74 16.87 2.63
N ASP A 157 8.99 17.78 1.74
CA ASP A 157 9.45 17.57 0.37
C ASP A 157 8.70 16.52 -0.48
N THR A 158 8.80 16.65 -1.79
CA THR A 158 8.38 15.62 -2.75
C THR A 158 9.47 14.58 -2.94
N PHE A 159 9.08 13.35 -3.33
CA PHE A 159 9.94 12.19 -3.60
C PHE A 159 10.70 11.64 -2.39
N GLY A 160 10.52 12.18 -1.19
CA GLY A 160 11.01 11.56 0.05
C GLY A 160 10.26 10.27 0.35
N LEU A 161 11.01 9.18 0.63
CA LEU A 161 10.42 7.90 1.01
C LEU A 161 9.99 7.94 2.48
N ARG A 162 8.77 7.47 2.78
CA ARG A 162 8.16 7.47 4.12
C ARG A 162 7.45 6.15 4.39
N ALA A 163 7.31 5.79 5.65
CA ALA A 163 6.45 4.68 6.03
C ALA A 163 5.00 4.96 5.62
N TYR A 164 4.30 3.93 5.13
CA TYR A 164 2.89 4.00 4.80
C TYR A 164 2.04 3.24 5.82
N ARG A 165 2.31 1.95 6.00
CA ARG A 165 1.80 1.12 7.09
C ARG A 165 2.99 0.64 7.92
N PRO A 166 2.78 0.10 9.13
CA PRO A 166 3.88 -0.44 9.92
C PRO A 166 4.71 -1.46 9.13
N ILE A 167 6.03 -1.30 9.10
CA ILE A 167 6.92 -2.36 8.62
C ILE A 167 7.00 -3.38 9.76
N SER A 168 6.64 -4.62 9.51
CA SER A 168 6.51 -5.61 10.59
C SER A 168 7.10 -6.97 10.27
N LEU A 169 7.57 -7.62 11.33
CA LEU A 169 7.97 -9.02 11.36
C LEU A 169 7.24 -9.69 12.52
N MET A 170 6.35 -10.63 12.20
CA MET A 170 5.44 -11.23 13.18
C MET A 170 5.40 -12.75 13.04
N TRP A 171 5.45 -13.46 14.15
CA TRP A 171 4.95 -14.83 14.22
C TRP A 171 3.43 -14.80 14.10
N THR A 172 2.86 -15.74 13.35
CA THR A 172 1.42 -15.79 13.05
C THR A 172 0.93 -17.21 13.25
N GLY A 173 -0.09 -17.38 14.07
CA GLY A 173 -0.83 -18.63 14.26
C GLY A 173 -2.29 -18.47 13.83
N SER A 174 -2.83 -19.45 13.12
CA SER A 174 -4.22 -19.42 12.64
C SER A 174 -5.00 -20.68 13.04
N ASP A 175 -6.32 -20.55 13.13
CA ASP A 175 -7.23 -21.68 13.38
C ASP A 175 -7.27 -22.68 12.23
N SER A 176 -6.96 -22.23 11.02
CA SER A 176 -7.01 -23.04 9.80
C SER A 176 -5.92 -22.64 8.81
N VAL A 177 -5.58 -23.56 7.91
CA VAL A 177 -4.70 -23.31 6.77
C VAL A 177 -5.40 -23.76 5.48
N ASN A 178 -5.23 -23.00 4.41
CA ASN A 178 -5.80 -23.31 3.10
C ASN A 178 -4.78 -24.07 2.26
N ASN A 179 -4.90 -25.40 2.24
CA ASN A 179 -4.03 -26.26 1.44
C ASN A 179 -4.54 -26.48 0.01
N THR A 180 -5.79 -26.08 -0.27
CA THR A 180 -6.43 -26.15 -1.59
C THR A 180 -7.07 -24.82 -1.97
N PRO A 181 -6.27 -23.76 -2.18
CA PRO A 181 -6.82 -22.47 -2.61
C PRO A 181 -7.64 -22.60 -3.88
N SER A 182 -8.77 -21.91 -3.93
CA SER A 182 -9.70 -21.94 -5.07
C SER A 182 -10.25 -20.56 -5.41
N SER A 183 -10.63 -20.37 -6.66
CA SER A 183 -11.40 -19.25 -7.17
C SER A 183 -12.40 -19.76 -8.20
N PRO A 184 -13.52 -19.06 -8.46
CA PRO A 184 -14.48 -19.44 -9.51
C PRO A 184 -13.91 -19.41 -10.92
N SER A 185 -12.81 -18.72 -11.15
CA SER A 185 -12.18 -18.64 -12.48
C SER A 185 -11.56 -19.96 -12.93
N VAL A 186 -11.64 -20.23 -14.23
CA VAL A 186 -11.13 -21.45 -14.81
C VAL A 186 -9.62 -21.59 -14.56
N GLY A 187 -9.18 -22.76 -14.12
CA GLY A 187 -7.77 -23.03 -13.83
C GLY A 187 -7.26 -22.49 -12.49
N HIS A 188 -8.08 -21.81 -11.69
CA HIS A 188 -7.68 -21.17 -10.42
C HIS A 188 -8.00 -22.02 -9.17
N THR A 189 -8.12 -23.33 -9.32
CA THR A 189 -8.39 -24.24 -8.22
C THR A 189 -7.27 -25.25 -8.08
N VAL A 190 -6.69 -25.32 -6.89
CA VAL A 190 -5.67 -26.31 -6.54
C VAL A 190 -6.34 -27.66 -6.30
N THR A 191 -5.92 -28.68 -7.05
CA THR A 191 -6.44 -30.05 -6.96
C THR A 191 -5.60 -30.94 -6.04
N THR A 192 -4.28 -30.71 -5.99
CA THR A 192 -3.37 -31.43 -5.10
C THR A 192 -3.07 -30.57 -3.87
N PRO A 193 -3.46 -30.99 -2.66
CA PRO A 193 -3.25 -30.18 -1.46
C PRO A 193 -1.78 -29.89 -1.20
N PHE A 194 -1.47 -28.64 -0.85
CA PHE A 194 -0.18 -28.27 -0.27
C PHE A 194 -0.06 -28.78 1.17
N ASN A 195 1.16 -28.95 1.64
CA ASN A 195 1.41 -29.31 3.04
C ASN A 195 1.84 -28.06 3.85
N TYR A 196 0.99 -27.02 3.85
CA TYR A 196 1.24 -25.82 4.64
C TYR A 196 0.80 -26.03 6.09
N LYS A 197 1.50 -25.35 7.02
CA LYS A 197 1.20 -25.33 8.45
C LYS A 197 0.43 -24.08 8.84
N ARG A 198 -0.26 -24.14 9.99
CA ARG A 198 -1.03 -23.02 10.55
C ARG A 198 -0.15 -21.91 11.11
N ASN A 199 1.11 -22.22 11.42
CA ASN A 199 2.07 -21.27 11.96
C ASN A 199 2.98 -20.77 10.84
N GLU A 200 3.05 -19.44 10.70
CA GLU A 200 3.79 -18.76 9.65
C GLU A 200 4.56 -17.58 10.25
N THR A 201 5.48 -17.02 9.49
CA THR A 201 6.04 -15.70 9.73
C THR A 201 5.41 -14.72 8.75
N LYS A 202 4.78 -13.67 9.24
CA LYS A 202 4.22 -12.58 8.45
C LYS A 202 5.22 -11.44 8.39
N LEU A 203 5.56 -11.03 7.17
CA LEU A 203 6.42 -9.89 6.87
C LEU A 203 5.58 -8.84 6.17
N GLN A 204 5.66 -7.60 6.60
CA GLN A 204 5.04 -6.46 5.90
C GLN A 204 6.07 -5.38 5.67
N LEU A 205 6.22 -4.98 4.42
CA LEU A 205 6.93 -3.78 3.99
C LEU A 205 5.93 -2.80 3.40
N SER A 206 5.96 -1.55 3.85
CA SER A 206 5.02 -0.56 3.33
C SER A 206 5.62 0.82 3.32
N VAL A 207 5.65 1.43 2.14
CA VAL A 207 6.27 2.71 1.88
C VAL A 207 5.37 3.59 1.02
N ARG A 208 5.57 4.89 1.10
CA ARG A 208 4.90 5.89 0.25
C ARG A 208 5.82 7.05 -0.05
N THR A 209 5.52 7.76 -1.12
CA THR A 209 6.18 9.00 -1.48
C THR A 209 5.16 10.00 -2.04
N LYS A 210 5.31 11.28 -1.69
CA LYS A 210 4.56 12.37 -2.32
C LYS A 210 5.21 12.69 -3.66
N VAL A 211 4.42 12.70 -4.75
CA VAL A 211 4.93 12.93 -6.11
C VAL A 211 4.50 14.28 -6.67
N ALA A 212 3.42 14.87 -6.14
CA ALA A 212 2.96 16.20 -6.52
C ALA A 212 2.20 16.86 -5.37
N LYS A 213 2.15 18.18 -5.37
CA LYS A 213 1.35 19.02 -4.47
C LYS A 213 0.84 20.26 -5.18
N GLY A 214 -0.27 20.84 -4.69
CA GLY A 214 -0.82 22.10 -5.18
C GLY A 214 -1.36 22.03 -6.60
N LEU A 215 -2.04 20.93 -6.97
CA LEU A 215 -2.58 20.75 -8.31
C LEU A 215 -3.85 21.57 -8.53
N PHE A 216 -4.75 21.61 -7.54
CA PHE A 216 -6.05 22.27 -7.60
C PHE A 216 -6.26 23.26 -6.43
N ALA A 217 -5.64 23.01 -5.29
CA ALA A 217 -5.66 23.86 -4.12
C ALA A 217 -4.23 24.25 -3.77
N SER A 218 -3.74 25.36 -4.30
CA SER A 218 -2.57 26.04 -3.77
C SER A 218 -3.05 26.84 -2.56
N GLY A 219 -2.70 26.38 -1.34
CA GLY A 219 -3.07 27.06 -0.10
C GLY A 219 -2.63 28.52 -0.14
N ASN A 220 -3.61 29.42 -0.30
CA ASN A 220 -3.38 30.86 -0.31
C ASN A 220 -3.32 31.44 1.11
N ASP A 221 -3.76 30.68 2.11
CA ASP A 221 -3.72 31.07 3.52
C ASP A 221 -2.48 30.45 4.19
N ASP A 222 -1.86 31.21 5.09
CA ASP A 222 -0.59 30.85 5.74
C ASP A 222 -0.61 29.53 6.53
N GLU A 223 -1.77 28.98 6.78
CA GLU A 223 -1.96 27.76 7.57
C GLU A 223 -2.46 26.55 6.78
N ASP A 224 -3.01 26.76 5.57
CA ASP A 224 -3.59 25.65 4.78
C ASP A 224 -2.52 24.88 4.03
N GLY A 225 -2.63 23.55 4.11
CA GLY A 225 -1.86 22.63 3.29
C GLY A 225 -2.39 22.62 1.85
N SER A 226 -1.53 22.25 0.93
CA SER A 226 -1.92 22.01 -0.46
C SER A 226 -2.45 20.58 -0.63
N ASP A 227 -3.31 20.38 -1.63
CA ASP A 227 -3.63 19.04 -2.11
C ASP A 227 -2.37 18.33 -2.61
N SER A 228 -2.40 17.02 -2.60
CA SER A 228 -1.21 16.22 -2.89
C SER A 228 -1.54 14.87 -3.53
N VAL A 229 -0.60 14.39 -4.36
CA VAL A 229 -0.64 13.05 -4.94
C VAL A 229 0.47 12.19 -4.33
N TRP A 230 0.11 11.00 -3.92
CA TRP A 230 0.99 10.03 -3.30
C TRP A 230 1.00 8.72 -4.07
N ILE A 231 2.16 8.12 -4.15
CA ILE A 231 2.32 6.71 -4.56
C ILE A 231 2.63 5.92 -3.31
N GLY A 232 1.84 4.89 -3.07
CA GLY A 232 2.02 3.91 -2.00
C GLY A 232 2.37 2.54 -2.55
N TYR A 233 3.13 1.76 -1.79
CA TYR A 233 3.37 0.36 -2.06
C TYR A 233 3.37 -0.41 -0.75
N THR A 234 2.56 -1.48 -0.70
CA THR A 234 2.56 -2.42 0.42
C THR A 234 2.81 -3.82 -0.09
N GLN A 235 3.74 -4.51 0.53
CA GLN A 235 4.00 -5.93 0.34
C GLN A 235 3.72 -6.66 1.64
N GLN A 236 2.98 -7.77 1.57
CA GLN A 236 2.70 -8.64 2.70
C GLN A 236 3.02 -10.08 2.33
N SER A 237 4.00 -10.68 3.01
CA SER A 237 4.48 -12.04 2.72
C SER A 237 4.18 -12.98 3.87
N TYR A 238 3.73 -14.16 3.57
CA TYR A 238 3.46 -15.25 4.50
C TYR A 238 4.47 -16.36 4.29
N TRP A 239 5.38 -16.53 5.21
CA TRP A 239 6.53 -17.42 5.12
C TRP A 239 6.35 -18.63 6.01
N GLN A 240 6.40 -19.82 5.45
CA GLN A 240 6.34 -21.12 6.13
C GLN A 240 7.66 -21.45 6.85
N LEU A 241 8.24 -20.48 7.56
CA LEU A 241 9.57 -20.58 8.21
C LEU A 241 9.72 -21.85 9.07
N PHE A 242 8.64 -22.27 9.73
CA PHE A 242 8.61 -23.43 10.63
C PHE A 242 8.23 -24.73 9.93
N ASN A 243 8.18 -24.78 8.58
CA ASN A 243 7.76 -25.91 7.80
C ASN A 243 8.95 -26.52 7.01
N SER A 244 9.85 -27.22 7.71
CA SER A 244 11.04 -27.86 7.12
C SER A 244 10.70 -28.94 6.10
N GLY A 245 9.53 -29.62 6.24
CA GLY A 245 9.10 -30.69 5.35
C GLY A 245 8.82 -30.26 3.90
N VAL A 246 8.66 -28.94 3.64
CA VAL A 246 8.48 -28.37 2.30
C VAL A 246 9.50 -27.28 2.02
N SER A 247 10.70 -27.35 2.62
CA SER A 247 11.82 -26.42 2.40
C SER A 247 11.51 -24.94 2.72
N ARG A 248 10.60 -24.68 3.65
CA ARG A 248 10.24 -23.35 4.15
C ARG A 248 9.90 -22.31 3.07
N PRO A 249 8.91 -22.55 2.18
CA PRO A 249 8.55 -21.61 1.11
C PRO A 249 7.80 -20.42 1.64
N PHE A 250 7.74 -19.35 0.85
CA PHE A 250 6.68 -18.36 0.96
C PHE A 250 5.37 -18.97 0.43
N ARG A 251 4.31 -18.93 1.24
CA ARG A 251 2.99 -19.40 0.83
C ARG A 251 2.34 -18.45 -0.15
N THR A 252 2.42 -17.17 0.12
CA THR A 252 1.99 -16.08 -0.76
C THR A 252 2.74 -14.81 -0.41
N THR A 253 2.91 -13.94 -1.40
CA THR A 253 3.35 -12.56 -1.24
C THR A 253 2.38 -11.68 -1.98
N ASP A 254 1.64 -10.86 -1.23
CA ASP A 254 0.64 -9.96 -1.77
C ASP A 254 1.28 -8.57 -1.98
N HIS A 255 1.12 -8.00 -3.17
CA HIS A 255 1.64 -6.70 -3.59
C HIS A 255 0.47 -5.75 -3.78
N GLU A 256 0.55 -4.54 -3.21
CA GLU A 256 -0.50 -3.52 -3.29
C GLU A 256 0.11 -2.16 -3.62
N PRO A 257 0.44 -1.87 -4.90
CA PRO A 257 0.71 -0.52 -5.36
C PRO A 257 -0.57 0.29 -5.42
N GLU A 258 -0.49 1.56 -4.97
CA GLU A 258 -1.61 2.49 -5.07
C GLU A 258 -1.16 3.91 -5.40
N VAL A 259 -2.05 4.67 -6.02
CA VAL A 259 -1.93 6.11 -6.23
C VAL A 259 -3.12 6.75 -5.54
N VAL A 260 -2.87 7.75 -4.71
CA VAL A 260 -3.93 8.45 -3.97
C VAL A 260 -3.75 9.96 -4.07
N TYR A 261 -4.82 10.64 -4.44
CA TYR A 261 -4.97 12.07 -4.35
C TYR A 261 -5.61 12.44 -3.01
N ILE A 262 -5.01 13.36 -2.28
CA ILE A 262 -5.46 13.85 -0.97
C ILE A 262 -5.81 15.32 -1.07
N TYR A 263 -7.00 15.67 -0.60
CA TYR A 263 -7.46 17.03 -0.45
C TYR A 263 -7.63 17.35 1.05
N PRO A 264 -6.88 18.33 1.61
CA PRO A 264 -6.96 18.70 3.01
C PRO A 264 -8.26 19.48 3.32
N HIS A 265 -8.76 19.29 4.54
CA HIS A 265 -9.91 20.05 5.08
C HIS A 265 -9.63 20.54 6.49
N ARG A 266 -10.35 21.59 6.89
CA ARG A 266 -10.36 22.15 8.25
C ARG A 266 -11.81 22.34 8.71
N ILE A 267 -12.56 21.25 8.78
CA ILE A 267 -13.97 21.30 9.15
C ILE A 267 -14.11 20.79 10.57
N ASP A 268 -14.57 21.70 11.46
CA ASP A 268 -14.91 21.31 12.82
C ASP A 268 -16.31 20.68 12.82
N LEU A 269 -16.37 19.46 13.40
CA LEU A 269 -17.59 18.68 13.53
C LEU A 269 -18.07 18.69 14.99
N ALA A 270 -19.33 18.31 15.20
CA ALA A 270 -19.89 18.19 16.54
C ALA A 270 -19.08 17.27 17.45
N GLY A 271 -19.05 17.58 18.74
CA GLY A 271 -18.37 16.76 19.75
C GLY A 271 -16.83 16.85 19.72
N GLY A 272 -16.26 17.89 19.11
CA GLY A 272 -14.81 18.13 19.06
C GLY A 272 -14.06 17.31 18.01
N TRP A 273 -14.76 16.68 17.08
CA TRP A 273 -14.16 16.05 15.92
C TRP A 273 -13.73 17.09 14.88
N LYS A 274 -12.65 16.81 14.18
CA LYS A 274 -12.13 17.62 13.08
C LYS A 274 -12.00 16.75 11.84
N TYR A 275 -12.75 17.08 10.77
CA TYR A 275 -12.59 16.44 9.46
C TYR A 275 -11.37 17.03 8.77
N ARG A 276 -10.43 16.17 8.39
CA ARG A 276 -9.10 16.59 7.96
C ARG A 276 -8.82 16.41 6.50
N LEU A 277 -9.38 15.38 5.87
CA LEU A 277 -9.10 15.09 4.47
C LEU A 277 -10.22 14.32 3.79
N SER A 278 -10.31 14.53 2.47
CA SER A 278 -10.90 13.61 1.50
C SER A 278 -9.82 13.04 0.60
N GLY A 279 -10.04 11.87 0.05
CA GLY A 279 -9.08 11.25 -0.88
C GLY A 279 -9.78 10.43 -1.95
N LEU A 280 -9.12 10.36 -3.12
CA LEU A 280 -9.50 9.50 -4.23
C LEU A 280 -8.29 8.64 -4.58
N GLY A 281 -8.45 7.32 -4.65
CA GLY A 281 -7.32 6.44 -4.93
C GLY A 281 -7.63 5.35 -5.94
N LEU A 282 -6.57 4.91 -6.59
CA LEU A 282 -6.53 3.73 -7.45
C LEU A 282 -5.56 2.74 -6.85
N VAL A 283 -5.96 1.50 -6.72
CA VAL A 283 -5.12 0.44 -6.14
C VAL A 283 -5.21 -0.83 -6.98
N HIS A 284 -4.06 -1.36 -7.30
CA HIS A 284 -3.89 -2.72 -7.79
C HIS A 284 -3.46 -3.62 -6.64
N GLN A 285 -3.97 -4.85 -6.58
CA GLN A 285 -3.48 -5.84 -5.62
C GLN A 285 -3.37 -7.19 -6.31
N SER A 286 -2.19 -7.82 -6.20
CA SER A 286 -1.91 -9.13 -6.80
C SER A 286 -0.93 -9.91 -5.94
N ASN A 287 -0.95 -11.26 -6.07
CA ASN A 287 0.02 -12.10 -5.38
C ASN A 287 1.19 -12.55 -6.25
N GLY A 288 1.28 -12.09 -7.50
CA GLY A 288 2.39 -12.38 -8.42
C GLY A 288 2.62 -13.87 -8.72
N GLN A 289 1.65 -14.73 -8.43
CA GLN A 289 1.77 -16.16 -8.67
C GLN A 289 1.15 -16.55 -10.01
N SER A 290 1.62 -17.68 -10.56
CA SER A 290 1.02 -18.31 -11.74
C SER A 290 -0.17 -19.19 -11.35
N LEU A 291 -0.93 -19.66 -12.36
CA LEU A 291 -2.01 -20.65 -12.16
C LEU A 291 -1.48 -21.90 -11.43
N PRO A 292 -2.26 -22.48 -10.54
CA PRO A 292 -3.65 -22.14 -10.16
C PRO A 292 -3.76 -21.13 -9.00
N LEU A 293 -2.66 -20.51 -8.59
CA LEU A 293 -2.56 -19.69 -7.38
C LEU A 293 -2.71 -18.19 -7.66
N SER A 294 -2.72 -17.74 -8.92
CA SER A 294 -2.86 -16.34 -9.31
C SER A 294 -4.11 -15.71 -8.71
N ARG A 295 -3.95 -14.55 -8.08
CA ARG A 295 -5.03 -13.70 -7.54
C ARG A 295 -4.67 -12.25 -7.77
N SER A 296 -5.60 -11.50 -8.35
CA SER A 296 -5.43 -10.06 -8.58
C SER A 296 -6.77 -9.34 -8.63
N TRP A 297 -6.77 -8.05 -8.35
CA TRP A 297 -7.91 -7.16 -8.56
C TRP A 297 -7.54 -5.70 -8.51
N ASN A 298 -8.34 -4.88 -9.19
CA ASN A 298 -8.20 -3.44 -9.29
C ASN A 298 -9.39 -2.73 -8.64
N ARG A 299 -9.14 -1.61 -7.94
CA ARG A 299 -10.17 -0.84 -7.24
C ARG A 299 -9.94 0.66 -7.43
N VAL A 300 -11.04 1.40 -7.52
CA VAL A 300 -11.07 2.84 -7.27
C VAL A 300 -11.77 3.05 -5.93
N TYR A 301 -11.27 3.96 -5.10
CA TYR A 301 -11.86 4.23 -3.79
C TYR A 301 -11.95 5.72 -3.49
N LEU A 302 -12.96 6.06 -2.68
CA LEU A 302 -13.07 7.33 -1.98
C LEU A 302 -12.73 7.10 -0.51
N MET A 303 -12.06 8.05 0.11
CA MET A 303 -11.79 8.03 1.54
C MET A 303 -12.02 9.39 2.19
N GLY A 304 -12.30 9.35 3.49
CA GLY A 304 -12.33 10.51 4.37
C GLY A 304 -11.72 10.17 5.72
N ALA A 305 -11.12 11.15 6.38
CA ALA A 305 -10.58 10.95 7.72
C ALA A 305 -10.86 12.14 8.63
N ALA A 306 -11.11 11.82 9.90
CA ALA A 306 -11.35 12.76 10.98
C ALA A 306 -10.56 12.35 12.21
N GLU A 307 -10.25 13.33 13.05
CA GLU A 307 -9.55 13.13 14.31
C GLU A 307 -10.22 13.88 15.45
N LYS A 308 -9.98 13.42 16.68
CA LYS A 308 -10.44 14.07 17.91
C LYS A 308 -9.36 13.98 18.97
N GLU A 309 -9.03 15.09 19.57
CA GLU A 309 -8.20 15.13 20.77
C GLU A 309 -9.04 14.75 21.98
N LEU A 310 -8.48 13.91 22.84
CA LEU A 310 -9.06 13.52 24.12
C LEU A 310 -8.33 14.27 25.24
N SER A 311 -8.86 14.19 26.45
CA SER A 311 -8.19 14.71 27.63
C SER A 311 -6.83 14.02 27.85
N GLY A 312 -5.80 14.78 28.22
CA GLY A 312 -4.44 14.28 28.37
C GLY A 312 -3.71 14.16 27.02
N GLU A 313 -2.97 13.06 26.81
CA GLU A 313 -2.20 12.79 25.59
C GLU A 313 -2.96 11.93 24.56
N GLY A 314 -4.22 11.62 24.84
CA GLY A 314 -5.04 10.71 24.03
C GLY A 314 -5.53 11.36 22.74
N ARG A 315 -5.61 10.56 21.65
CA ARG A 315 -6.18 10.98 20.36
C ARG A 315 -6.93 9.82 19.71
N LEU A 316 -8.03 10.16 19.06
CA LEU A 316 -8.78 9.26 18.20
C LEU A 316 -8.64 9.72 16.75
N GLU A 317 -8.39 8.78 15.86
CA GLU A 317 -8.42 8.97 14.41
C GLU A 317 -9.36 7.95 13.80
N VAL A 318 -10.18 8.38 12.85
CA VAL A 318 -11.09 7.51 12.11
C VAL A 318 -10.94 7.79 10.63
N GLN A 319 -10.75 6.73 9.87
CA GLN A 319 -10.71 6.78 8.42
C GLN A 319 -11.74 5.81 7.84
N ALA A 320 -12.55 6.30 6.92
CA ALA A 320 -13.48 5.50 6.14
C ALA A 320 -13.04 5.44 4.68
N ARG A 321 -13.15 4.27 4.08
CA ARG A 321 -12.94 4.05 2.64
C ARG A 321 -14.13 3.30 2.07
N VAL A 322 -14.57 3.67 0.88
CA VAL A 322 -15.53 2.91 0.07
C VAL A 322 -14.94 2.74 -1.32
N TRP A 323 -15.07 1.55 -1.89
CA TRP A 323 -14.47 1.25 -3.17
C TRP A 323 -15.39 0.51 -4.11
N GLN A 324 -15.11 0.72 -5.39
CA GLN A 324 -15.67 -0.05 -6.49
C GLN A 324 -14.54 -0.87 -7.12
N ARG A 325 -14.77 -2.18 -7.25
CA ARG A 325 -13.90 -3.03 -8.06
C ARG A 325 -14.00 -2.62 -9.52
N LEU A 326 -12.87 -2.47 -10.19
CA LEU A 326 -12.83 -2.28 -11.63
C LEU A 326 -13.05 -3.63 -12.31
N HIS A 327 -13.88 -3.61 -13.34
CA HIS A 327 -14.23 -4.82 -14.09
C HIS A 327 -13.06 -5.28 -14.93
N GLU A 328 -12.80 -6.57 -14.91
CA GLU A 328 -11.83 -7.25 -15.76
C GLU A 328 -12.58 -8.23 -16.69
N SER A 329 -12.02 -8.48 -17.86
CA SER A 329 -12.62 -9.46 -18.78
C SER A 329 -12.56 -10.86 -18.18
N SER A 330 -13.54 -11.70 -18.48
CA SER A 330 -13.67 -13.04 -17.88
C SER A 330 -12.45 -13.95 -18.08
N GLY A 331 -11.65 -13.70 -19.12
CA GLY A 331 -10.41 -14.44 -19.37
C GLY A 331 -9.21 -13.98 -18.53
N ASN A 332 -9.29 -12.79 -17.95
CA ASN A 332 -8.21 -12.18 -17.16
C ASN A 332 -8.59 -11.98 -15.69
N ASP A 333 -9.81 -12.31 -15.31
CA ASP A 333 -10.32 -12.15 -13.96
C ASP A 333 -9.99 -13.36 -13.09
N ASP A 334 -8.97 -13.27 -12.27
CA ASP A 334 -8.52 -14.35 -11.40
C ASP A 334 -9.54 -14.72 -10.31
N ASN A 335 -10.35 -13.75 -9.87
CA ASN A 335 -11.22 -13.91 -8.70
C ASN A 335 -12.44 -12.96 -8.75
N PRO A 336 -13.42 -13.26 -9.61
CA PRO A 336 -14.57 -12.38 -9.90
C PRO A 336 -15.44 -12.05 -8.68
N ASP A 337 -15.41 -12.88 -7.65
CA ASP A 337 -16.19 -12.75 -6.44
C ASP A 337 -15.45 -12.13 -5.24
N ILE A 338 -14.20 -11.69 -5.39
CA ILE A 338 -13.34 -11.21 -4.30
C ILE A 338 -13.98 -10.08 -3.46
N ALA A 339 -14.68 -9.15 -4.12
CA ALA A 339 -15.36 -8.05 -3.43
C ALA A 339 -16.53 -8.51 -2.55
N ASN A 340 -17.04 -9.74 -2.76
CA ASN A 340 -18.09 -10.31 -1.92
C ASN A 340 -17.55 -10.83 -0.58
N TYR A 341 -16.23 -11.04 -0.47
CA TYR A 341 -15.56 -11.54 0.73
C TYR A 341 -14.73 -10.46 1.42
N ILE A 342 -13.78 -9.84 0.72
CA ILE A 342 -12.92 -8.79 1.30
C ILE A 342 -13.74 -7.54 1.63
N GLY A 343 -14.74 -7.23 0.79
CA GLY A 343 -15.64 -6.12 1.05
C GLY A 343 -15.63 -5.03 -0.01
N ARG A 344 -16.41 -3.97 0.26
CA ARG A 344 -16.56 -2.73 -0.52
C ARG A 344 -16.38 -1.48 0.32
N ALA A 345 -16.28 -1.67 1.64
CA ALA A 345 -16.04 -0.58 2.58
C ALA A 345 -15.08 -1.02 3.69
N GLU A 346 -14.34 -0.06 4.20
CA GLU A 346 -13.44 -0.19 5.35
C GLU A 346 -13.65 1.00 6.29
N LEU A 347 -13.72 0.71 7.57
CA LEU A 347 -13.67 1.69 8.64
C LEU A 347 -12.46 1.34 9.52
N ALA A 348 -11.51 2.24 9.60
CA ALA A 348 -10.33 2.11 10.45
C ALA A 348 -10.36 3.18 11.54
N GLY A 349 -10.20 2.76 12.78
CA GLY A 349 -10.04 3.62 13.94
C GLY A 349 -8.69 3.39 14.60
N LEU A 350 -8.02 4.46 15.00
CA LEU A 350 -6.81 4.42 15.79
C LEU A 350 -7.03 5.23 17.07
N TRP A 351 -6.86 4.57 18.20
CA TRP A 351 -6.82 5.23 19.50
C TRP A 351 -5.38 5.29 19.99
N GLN A 352 -4.79 6.46 19.92
CA GLN A 352 -3.55 6.78 20.59
C GLN A 352 -3.85 7.01 22.07
N ILE A 353 -3.60 6.05 22.92
CA ILE A 353 -3.92 6.12 24.35
C ILE A 353 -2.96 7.10 25.02
N ASN A 354 -1.67 7.00 24.70
CA ASN A 354 -0.59 7.87 25.12
C ASN A 354 0.60 7.73 24.14
N ARG A 355 1.74 8.34 24.43
CA ARG A 355 2.95 8.27 23.56
C ARG A 355 3.49 6.87 23.32
N THR A 356 3.18 5.93 24.20
CA THR A 356 3.73 4.57 24.12
C THR A 356 2.74 3.52 23.63
N HIS A 357 1.44 3.70 23.89
CA HIS A 357 0.41 2.71 23.59
C HIS A 357 -0.58 3.22 22.55
N SER A 358 -0.87 2.39 21.56
CA SER A 358 -1.95 2.61 20.59
C SER A 358 -2.77 1.35 20.37
N LEU A 359 -4.06 1.54 20.09
CA LEU A 359 -5.02 0.49 19.76
C LEU A 359 -5.68 0.83 18.42
N GLY A 360 -5.58 -0.07 17.45
CA GLY A 360 -6.17 0.06 16.13
C GLY A 360 -7.31 -0.94 15.93
N LEU A 361 -8.40 -0.53 15.30
CA LEU A 361 -9.49 -1.40 14.86
C LEU A 361 -9.76 -1.13 13.40
N THR A 362 -9.69 -2.18 12.55
CA THR A 362 -10.08 -2.10 11.15
C THR A 362 -11.24 -3.06 10.89
N LEU A 363 -12.31 -2.55 10.33
CA LEU A 363 -13.49 -3.31 9.94
C LEU A 363 -13.68 -3.21 8.43
N ARG A 364 -13.89 -4.34 7.75
CA ARG A 364 -14.26 -4.43 6.34
C ARG A 364 -15.62 -5.07 6.19
N HIS A 365 -16.38 -4.62 5.21
CA HIS A 365 -17.73 -5.13 4.97
C HIS A 365 -18.06 -5.20 3.47
N SER A 366 -18.74 -6.28 3.07
CA SER A 366 -19.14 -6.50 1.67
C SER A 366 -20.23 -5.56 1.18
N LEU A 367 -20.95 -4.88 2.08
CA LEU A 367 -22.17 -4.11 1.83
C LEU A 367 -23.27 -4.94 1.15
N ARG A 368 -23.28 -6.25 1.45
CA ARG A 368 -24.29 -7.21 0.99
C ARG A 368 -25.02 -7.80 2.19
N SER A 369 -26.17 -8.42 1.92
CA SER A 369 -27.00 -9.08 2.96
C SER A 369 -26.29 -10.25 3.67
N ASP A 370 -25.31 -10.89 3.01
CA ASP A 370 -24.50 -11.95 3.62
C ASP A 370 -23.45 -11.45 4.63
N ALA A 371 -23.31 -10.12 4.76
CA ALA A 371 -22.49 -9.43 5.75
C ALA A 371 -21.06 -9.97 5.89
N ARG A 372 -20.43 -10.44 4.78
CA ARG A 372 -19.04 -10.88 4.78
C ARG A 372 -18.10 -9.71 4.91
N GLY A 373 -16.92 -9.99 5.43
CA GLY A 373 -15.88 -8.99 5.67
C GLY A 373 -14.88 -9.50 6.71
N SER A 374 -14.24 -8.58 7.42
CA SER A 374 -13.26 -8.91 8.45
C SER A 374 -13.20 -7.84 9.55
N ALA A 375 -12.71 -8.24 10.71
CA ALA A 375 -12.31 -7.37 11.80
C ALA A 375 -10.84 -7.64 12.14
N LYS A 376 -10.06 -6.58 12.31
CA LYS A 376 -8.66 -6.63 12.72
C LYS A 376 -8.47 -5.68 13.91
N LEU A 377 -7.99 -6.21 15.03
CA LEU A 377 -7.62 -5.46 16.22
C LEU A 377 -6.11 -5.49 16.36
N GLU A 378 -5.48 -4.34 16.56
CA GLU A 378 -4.04 -4.17 16.67
C GLU A 378 -3.69 -3.41 17.95
N TRP A 379 -2.78 -3.92 18.74
CA TRP A 379 -2.19 -3.22 19.88
C TRP A 379 -0.70 -3.07 19.66
N MET A 380 -0.22 -1.84 19.82
CA MET A 380 1.20 -1.53 19.69
C MET A 380 1.71 -0.81 20.94
N LYS A 381 2.91 -1.20 21.38
CA LYS A 381 3.60 -0.57 22.51
C LYS A 381 5.01 -0.17 22.09
N ALA A 382 5.36 1.12 22.26
CA ALA A 382 6.71 1.61 21.99
C ALA A 382 7.71 0.93 22.93
N SER A 383 8.88 0.54 22.41
CA SER A 383 9.99 0.07 23.21
C SER A 383 10.67 1.25 23.90
N THR A 384 10.75 1.22 25.21
CA THR A 384 11.41 2.25 26.04
C THR A 384 12.93 2.07 26.14
N SER A 385 13.43 0.92 25.72
CA SER A 385 14.86 0.54 25.85
C SER A 385 15.70 0.83 24.61
N ILE A 386 15.09 1.20 23.49
CA ILE A 386 15.80 1.56 22.26
C ILE A 386 15.67 3.07 22.12
N ALA A 387 16.81 3.75 22.25
CA ALA A 387 16.91 5.21 22.26
C ALA A 387 16.02 5.93 21.25
N ASP A 388 15.66 7.13 21.57
CA ASP A 388 14.71 8.10 20.97
C ASP A 388 14.60 8.19 19.42
N SER A 389 15.40 7.45 18.67
CA SER A 389 15.41 7.47 17.20
C SER A 389 14.69 6.30 16.52
N ALA A 390 14.38 5.23 17.23
CA ALA A 390 13.76 4.06 16.62
C ALA A 390 12.28 3.96 16.97
N SER A 391 11.43 4.07 15.97
CA SER A 391 9.98 3.87 16.07
C SER A 391 9.60 2.40 16.27
N LEU A 392 10.45 1.60 16.96
CA LEU A 392 10.22 0.18 17.17
C LEU A 392 9.12 -0.04 18.22
N ARG A 393 8.15 -0.89 17.88
CA ARG A 393 7.02 -1.23 18.74
C ARG A 393 6.83 -2.73 18.84
N TYR A 394 6.50 -3.22 20.02
CA TYR A 394 5.85 -4.52 20.17
C TYR A 394 4.48 -4.45 19.52
N HIS A 395 4.12 -5.45 18.75
CA HIS A 395 2.88 -5.48 17.98
C HIS A 395 2.15 -6.80 18.18
N VAL A 396 0.88 -6.71 18.59
CA VAL A 396 -0.06 -7.83 18.66
C VAL A 396 -1.23 -7.53 17.76
N GLN A 397 -1.59 -8.48 16.90
CA GLN A 397 -2.69 -8.37 15.96
C GLN A 397 -3.62 -9.57 16.10
N LEU A 398 -4.92 -9.31 16.21
CA LEU A 398 -6.00 -10.29 16.09
C LEU A 398 -6.77 -10.01 14.81
N PHE A 399 -6.98 -11.02 14.00
CA PHE A 399 -7.76 -10.93 12.77
C PHE A 399 -8.84 -12.01 12.76
N SER A 400 -10.05 -11.64 12.32
CA SER A 400 -11.17 -12.57 12.12
C SER A 400 -11.94 -12.17 10.88
N GLY A 401 -12.12 -13.10 9.94
CA GLY A 401 -12.88 -12.86 8.72
C GLY A 401 -12.20 -13.35 7.46
N TYR A 402 -12.44 -12.63 6.36
CA TYR A 402 -11.99 -12.93 5.01
C TYR A 402 -10.89 -11.97 4.56
N GLY A 403 -9.98 -12.46 3.69
CA GLY A 403 -8.96 -11.60 3.07
C GLY A 403 -7.80 -11.24 3.99
N ASP A 404 -7.36 -12.16 4.87
CA ASP A 404 -6.07 -12.04 5.56
C ASP A 404 -4.90 -12.02 4.56
N SER A 405 -5.00 -12.88 3.51
CA SER A 405 -4.15 -12.83 2.32
C SER A 405 -5.00 -12.99 1.06
N LEU A 406 -4.45 -12.62 -0.12
CA LEU A 406 -5.19 -12.76 -1.39
C LEU A 406 -5.52 -14.22 -1.72
N ILE A 407 -4.61 -15.14 -1.43
CA ILE A 407 -4.84 -16.56 -1.71
C ILE A 407 -5.95 -17.15 -0.83
N ASP A 408 -6.24 -16.52 0.30
CA ASP A 408 -7.29 -16.92 1.24
C ASP A 408 -8.51 -15.97 1.21
N TYR A 409 -8.67 -15.17 0.15
CA TYR A 409 -9.67 -14.10 0.12
C TYR A 409 -11.10 -14.58 0.42
N ASN A 410 -11.44 -15.81 0.02
CA ASN A 410 -12.75 -16.44 0.18
C ASN A 410 -12.82 -17.43 1.36
N ARG A 411 -11.78 -17.50 2.21
CA ARG A 411 -11.74 -18.36 3.39
C ARG A 411 -11.79 -17.54 4.67
N LYS A 412 -12.76 -17.83 5.54
CA LYS A 412 -12.80 -17.23 6.88
C LYS A 412 -11.70 -17.83 7.74
N ARG A 413 -10.91 -16.96 8.40
CA ARG A 413 -9.81 -17.34 9.29
C ARG A 413 -9.85 -16.51 10.56
N ASN A 414 -9.39 -17.11 11.67
CA ASN A 414 -9.03 -16.39 12.89
C ASN A 414 -7.51 -16.49 13.07
N VAL A 415 -6.85 -15.37 13.20
CA VAL A 415 -5.40 -15.28 13.16
C VAL A 415 -4.91 -14.41 14.33
N LEU A 416 -3.96 -14.94 15.10
CA LEU A 416 -3.18 -14.21 16.09
C LEU A 416 -1.78 -13.98 15.53
N SER A 417 -1.31 -12.74 15.55
CA SER A 417 0.07 -12.40 15.20
C SER A 417 0.74 -11.62 16.34
N VAL A 418 2.00 -11.94 16.61
CA VAL A 418 2.81 -11.27 17.65
C VAL A 418 4.19 -11.02 17.10
N GLY A 419 4.72 -9.81 17.29
CA GLY A 419 6.04 -9.47 16.76
C GLY A 419 6.45 -8.04 17.02
N LEU A 420 7.24 -7.53 16.09
CA LEU A 420 7.81 -6.19 16.12
C LEU A 420 7.38 -5.40 14.88
N SER A 421 7.23 -4.09 15.06
CA SER A 421 6.91 -3.18 13.97
C SER A 421 7.69 -1.87 14.09
N LEU A 422 8.07 -1.32 12.94
CA LEU A 422 8.59 0.03 12.81
C LEU A 422 7.45 0.94 12.32
N VAL A 423 7.24 2.06 13.01
CA VAL A 423 6.15 3.00 12.75
C VAL A 423 6.72 4.41 12.70
N GLY A 424 6.43 5.17 11.64
CA GLY A 424 6.71 6.61 11.58
C GLY A 424 8.20 6.97 11.50
N TRP A 425 8.86 6.59 10.42
CA TRP A 425 10.24 7.03 10.11
C TRP A 425 10.29 7.96 8.90
#